data_ffb4f3f1e16914a5c4696423236cf9ff
#
_entry.id   ffb4f3f1e16914a5c4696423236cf9ff
#
_cell.length_a   1.000
_cell.length_b   1.000
_cell.length_c   1.000
_cell.angle_alpha   90.00
_cell.angle_beta   90.00
_cell.angle_gamma   90.00
#
_symmetry.space_group_name_H-M   'P 1'
#
loop_
_entity.id
_entity.type
_entity.pdbx_description
1 polymer ?
#
loop_
_entity_poly.entity_id
_entity_poly.type
_entity_poly.pdbx_seq_one_letter_code
_entity_poly.pdbx_strand_id
1 'polypeptide(L)'
;MLFGSLRVTLMEVNMKKLSIIRFKPKPGCLDEFAANLTSFNETKHRVFHLMQSGDELHAIVIRNAEILTQDAADGVNWLNGQRHLLQEFDAENKHTIPLSGDLLYSSVR
;
A
#
# COMPACT_ATOMS: atom_id res chain seq x y z
N MET A 1 -29.02 6.97 14.40
CA MET A 1 -28.80 6.73 13.99
C MET A 1 -28.93 5.90 13.61
N LEU A 2 -29.15 5.55 13.47
CA LEU A 2 -29.08 4.89 13.11
C LEU A 2 -28.33 4.28 12.48
N PHE A 3 -28.02 4.23 12.68
CA PHE A 3 -26.96 3.62 12.17
C PHE A 3 -26.78 2.21 12.60
N GLY A 4 -27.53 1.62 13.45
CA GLY A 4 -27.30 0.33 14.04
C GLY A 4 -27.14 -0.77 13.01
N SER A 5 -28.17 -1.11 12.30
CA SER A 5 -28.07 -2.22 11.36
C SER A 5 -27.18 -1.87 10.18
N LEU A 6 -27.23 -0.64 9.74
CA LEU A 6 -26.39 -0.25 8.63
C LEU A 6 -24.93 -0.36 9.00
N ARG A 7 -24.58 0.03 10.20
CA ARG A 7 -23.22 -0.05 10.64
C ARG A 7 -22.70 -1.47 10.75
N VAL A 8 -23.55 -2.36 11.22
CA VAL A 8 -23.18 -3.78 11.30
C VAL A 8 -22.89 -4.32 9.92
N THR A 9 -23.76 -4.01 8.97
CA THR A 9 -23.56 -4.43 7.59
C THR A 9 -22.26 -3.88 7.03
N LEU A 10 -21.98 -2.62 7.29
CA LEU A 10 -20.74 -2.03 6.80
C LEU A 10 -19.53 -2.71 7.38
N MET A 11 -19.57 -3.08 8.64
CA MET A 11 -18.43 -3.74 9.26
C MET A 11 -18.18 -5.10 8.64
N GLU A 12 -19.23 -5.83 8.32
CA GLU A 12 -19.08 -7.13 7.69
C GLU A 12 -18.56 -7.00 6.27
N VAL A 13 -19.08 -6.03 5.54
CA VAL A 13 -18.70 -5.82 4.16
C VAL A 13 -17.35 -5.16 4.07
N ASN A 14 -17.07 -4.26 5.01
CA ASN A 14 -15.89 -3.43 4.95
C ASN A 14 -14.78 -3.89 5.86
N MET A 15 -14.58 -5.20 5.95
CA MET A 15 -13.38 -5.70 6.62
C MET A 15 -12.20 -5.49 5.69
N LYS A 16 -11.87 -4.23 5.51
CA LYS A 16 -10.78 -3.84 4.61
C LYS A 16 -9.69 -3.14 5.38
N LYS A 17 -8.49 -3.32 4.88
CA LYS A 17 -7.30 -2.65 5.40
C LYS A 17 -6.82 -1.65 4.38
N LEU A 18 -6.43 -0.48 4.88
CA LEU A 18 -5.73 0.51 4.08
C LEU A 18 -4.29 0.50 4.52
N SER A 19 -3.37 0.40 3.57
CA SER A 19 -1.95 0.47 3.83
C SER A 19 -1.36 1.66 3.10
N ILE A 20 -0.43 2.34 3.77
CA ILE A 20 0.38 3.38 3.15
C ILE A 20 1.81 2.90 3.28
N ILE A 21 2.50 2.76 2.15
CA ILE A 21 3.85 2.24 2.12
C ILE A 21 4.75 3.29 1.50
N ARG A 22 5.76 3.73 2.24
CA ARG A 22 6.67 4.77 1.78
C ARG A 22 7.91 4.14 1.18
N PHE A 23 8.36 4.70 0.06
CA PHE A 23 9.59 4.32 -0.62
C PHE A 23 10.38 5.59 -0.95
N LYS A 24 11.69 5.47 -0.99
CA LYS A 24 12.54 6.59 -1.35
C LYS A 24 13.49 6.13 -2.47
N PRO A 25 13.08 6.28 -3.73
CA PRO A 25 13.94 5.87 -4.84
C PRO A 25 15.25 6.65 -4.85
N LYS A 26 16.31 6.00 -5.30
CA LYS A 26 17.59 6.67 -5.50
C LYS A 26 17.46 7.73 -6.60
N PRO A 27 18.32 8.75 -6.57
CA PRO A 27 18.32 9.74 -7.65
C PRO A 27 18.42 9.06 -9.01
N GLY A 28 17.51 9.44 -9.92
CA GLY A 28 17.46 8.84 -11.24
C GLY A 28 16.70 7.54 -11.35
N CYS A 29 16.22 6.99 -10.23
CA CYS A 29 15.51 5.70 -10.23
C CYS A 29 14.01 5.83 -9.98
N LEU A 30 13.50 7.05 -9.80
CA LEU A 30 12.10 7.23 -9.44
C LEU A 30 11.15 6.68 -10.49
N ASP A 31 11.39 7.03 -11.76
CA ASP A 31 10.50 6.61 -12.84
C ASP A 31 10.52 5.11 -13.04
N GLU A 32 11.69 4.51 -12.97
CA GLU A 32 11.82 3.05 -13.10
C GLU A 32 11.09 2.34 -11.96
N PHE A 33 11.32 2.78 -10.72
CA PHE A 33 10.67 2.15 -9.58
C PHE A 33 9.15 2.34 -9.65
N ALA A 34 8.68 3.54 -10.02
CA ALA A 34 7.26 3.81 -10.14
C ALA A 34 6.62 2.89 -11.17
N ALA A 35 7.27 2.71 -12.32
CA ALA A 35 6.76 1.82 -13.37
C ALA A 35 6.71 0.38 -12.90
N ASN A 36 7.76 -0.09 -12.21
CA ASN A 36 7.81 -1.45 -11.71
C ASN A 36 6.73 -1.69 -10.66
N LEU A 37 6.52 -0.72 -9.78
CA LEU A 37 5.51 -0.82 -8.72
C LEU A 37 4.10 -0.85 -9.31
N THR A 38 3.85 -0.03 -10.32
CA THR A 38 2.57 0.00 -11.01
C THR A 38 2.30 -1.33 -11.69
N SER A 39 3.29 -1.86 -12.41
CA SER A 39 3.15 -3.15 -13.09
C SER A 39 2.85 -4.28 -12.11
N PHE A 40 3.53 -4.30 -10.98
CA PHE A 40 3.28 -5.31 -9.95
C PHE A 40 1.83 -5.22 -9.47
N ASN A 41 1.34 -4.00 -9.24
CA ASN A 41 0.00 -3.82 -8.71
C ASN A 41 -1.09 -4.12 -9.73
N GLU A 42 -0.80 -4.01 -11.02
CA GLU A 42 -1.78 -4.37 -12.04
C GLU A 42 -2.15 -5.84 -12.04
N THR A 43 -1.33 -6.67 -11.43
CA THR A 43 -1.62 -8.11 -11.32
C THR A 43 -2.49 -8.42 -10.11
N LYS A 44 -2.84 -7.44 -9.31
CA LYS A 44 -3.57 -7.64 -8.05
C LYS A 44 -4.99 -7.08 -8.16
N HIS A 45 -5.92 -7.75 -7.48
CA HIS A 45 -7.32 -7.31 -7.43
C HIS A 45 -7.53 -6.47 -6.18
N ARG A 46 -7.12 -5.21 -6.26
CA ARG A 46 -7.23 -4.29 -5.13
C ARG A 46 -7.16 -2.86 -5.63
N VAL A 47 -7.60 -1.94 -4.77
CA VAL A 47 -7.47 -0.51 -5.06
C VAL A 47 -6.02 -0.11 -4.78
N PHE A 48 -5.44 0.63 -5.73
CA PHE A 48 -4.06 1.06 -5.62
C PHE A 48 -3.95 2.49 -6.11
N HIS A 49 -3.29 3.33 -5.30
CA HIS A 49 -2.95 4.69 -5.70
C HIS A 49 -1.46 4.91 -5.43
N LEU A 50 -0.83 5.68 -6.29
CA LEU A 50 0.58 6.03 -6.13
C LEU A 50 0.70 7.53 -6.07
N MET A 51 1.35 8.03 -5.01
CA MET A 51 1.54 9.45 -4.79
C MET A 51 3.04 9.75 -4.72
N GLN A 52 3.46 10.83 -5.36
CA GLN A 52 4.80 11.34 -5.18
C GLN A 52 4.77 12.52 -4.22
N SER A 53 5.67 12.52 -3.25
CA SER A 53 5.84 13.61 -2.31
C SER A 53 7.34 13.85 -2.17
N GLY A 54 7.82 14.92 -2.82
CA GLY A 54 9.25 15.19 -2.85
C GLY A 54 10.01 14.07 -3.55
N ASP A 55 10.98 13.49 -2.86
CA ASP A 55 11.77 12.38 -3.38
C ASP A 55 11.21 11.02 -2.97
N GLU A 56 10.02 10.98 -2.37
CA GLU A 56 9.38 9.75 -1.92
C GLU A 56 8.21 9.38 -2.81
N LEU A 57 7.96 8.09 -2.90
CA LEU A 57 6.74 7.54 -3.47
C LEU A 57 5.97 6.84 -2.38
N HIS A 58 4.67 7.10 -2.32
CA HIS A 58 3.79 6.48 -1.35
C HIS A 58 2.76 5.65 -2.09
N ALA A 59 2.72 4.37 -1.80
CA ALA A 59 1.71 3.46 -2.33
C ALA A 59 0.57 3.39 -1.33
N ILE A 60 -0.66 3.67 -1.80
CA ILE A 60 -1.85 3.57 -0.97
C ILE A 60 -2.65 2.40 -1.51
N VAL A 61 -2.86 1.40 -0.67
CA VAL A 61 -3.48 0.13 -1.07
C VAL A 61 -4.67 -0.15 -0.17
N ILE A 62 -5.79 -0.50 -0.78
CA ILE A 62 -6.98 -0.92 -0.04
C ILE A 62 -7.33 -2.33 -0.49
N ARG A 63 -7.43 -3.26 0.45
CA ARG A 63 -7.73 -4.66 0.16
C ARG A 63 -8.48 -5.29 1.31
N ASN A 64 -9.03 -6.47 1.05
CA ASN A 64 -9.72 -7.22 2.09
C ASN A 64 -8.75 -7.59 3.21
N ALA A 65 -9.24 -7.51 4.45
CA ALA A 65 -8.39 -7.79 5.62
C ALA A 65 -7.84 -9.21 5.58
N GLU A 66 -8.63 -10.15 5.08
CA GLU A 66 -8.28 -11.57 5.10
C GLU A 66 -7.08 -11.91 4.21
N ILE A 67 -6.79 -11.06 3.21
CA ILE A 67 -5.65 -11.32 2.32
C ILE A 67 -4.42 -10.50 2.69
N LEU A 68 -4.50 -9.71 3.76
CA LEU A 68 -3.43 -8.78 4.10
C LEU A 68 -2.10 -9.49 4.31
N THR A 69 -2.09 -10.57 5.07
CA THR A 69 -0.84 -11.27 5.39
C THR A 69 -0.17 -11.83 4.14
N GLN A 70 -0.94 -12.49 3.28
CA GLN A 70 -0.39 -13.03 2.04
C GLN A 70 0.06 -11.93 1.10
N ASP A 71 -0.73 -10.87 1.02
CA ASP A 71 -0.43 -9.76 0.13
C ASP A 71 0.84 -9.04 0.58
N ALA A 72 1.02 -8.89 1.90
CA ALA A 72 2.24 -8.29 2.43
C ALA A 72 3.46 -9.17 2.13
N ALA A 73 3.33 -10.49 2.23
CA ALA A 73 4.41 -11.40 1.91
C ALA A 73 4.79 -11.31 0.44
N ASP A 74 3.79 -11.24 -0.45
CA ASP A 74 4.03 -11.09 -1.88
C ASP A 74 4.76 -9.77 -2.16
N GLY A 75 4.36 -8.71 -1.47
CA GLY A 75 4.99 -7.41 -1.61
C GLY A 75 6.45 -7.42 -1.19
N VAL A 76 6.76 -8.09 -0.09
CA VAL A 76 8.15 -8.20 0.37
C VAL A 76 8.98 -9.00 -0.64
N ASN A 77 8.45 -10.09 -1.16
CA ASN A 77 9.17 -10.88 -2.17
C ASN A 77 9.45 -10.05 -3.41
N TRP A 78 8.48 -9.30 -3.88
CA TRP A 78 8.67 -8.41 -5.02
C TRP A 78 9.71 -7.32 -4.69
N LEU A 79 9.60 -6.73 -3.51
CA LEU A 79 10.48 -5.66 -3.08
C LEU A 79 11.94 -6.09 -3.06
N ASN A 80 12.20 -7.34 -2.70
CA ASN A 80 13.57 -7.86 -2.66
C ASN A 80 14.28 -7.71 -4.00
N GLY A 81 13.56 -7.78 -5.10
CA GLY A 81 14.11 -7.57 -6.43
C GLY A 81 14.26 -6.09 -6.80
N GLN A 82 13.75 -5.18 -5.97
CA GLN A 82 13.74 -3.75 -6.27
C GLN A 82 14.64 -2.93 -5.35
N ARG A 83 15.21 -3.54 -4.33
CA ARG A 83 15.94 -2.80 -3.29
C ARG A 83 17.10 -1.99 -3.84
N HIS A 84 17.70 -2.42 -4.93
CA HIS A 84 18.82 -1.72 -5.55
C HIS A 84 18.42 -0.35 -6.11
N LEU A 85 17.13 -0.10 -6.29
CA LEU A 85 16.61 1.17 -6.79
C LEU A 85 16.26 2.14 -5.65
N LEU A 86 16.36 1.69 -4.40
CA LEU A 86 15.82 2.42 -3.26
C LEU A 86 16.90 2.82 -2.28
N GLN A 87 16.71 3.98 -1.64
CA GLN A 87 17.50 4.41 -0.51
C GLN A 87 16.93 3.81 0.77
N GLU A 88 17.77 3.68 1.79
CA GLU A 88 17.31 3.27 3.11
C GLU A 88 16.81 4.49 3.87
N PHE A 89 15.69 4.33 4.57
CA PHE A 89 15.20 5.36 5.49
C PHE A 89 16.06 5.39 6.75
N ASP A 90 16.29 4.20 7.30
CA ASP A 90 17.10 4.03 8.51
C ASP A 90 17.50 2.55 8.62
N ALA A 91 18.31 2.25 9.64
CA ALA A 91 18.85 0.89 9.81
C ALA A 91 17.74 -0.13 10.14
N GLU A 92 16.68 0.32 10.78
CA GLU A 92 15.61 -0.58 11.21
C GLU A 92 14.62 -0.86 10.08
N ASN A 93 14.13 0.19 9.42
CA ASN A 93 13.11 0.06 8.40
C ASN A 93 13.65 -0.27 7.02
N LYS A 94 14.92 0.03 6.79
CA LYS A 94 15.55 -0.23 5.50
C LYS A 94 14.86 0.57 4.38
N HIS A 95 14.32 -0.13 3.38
CA HIS A 95 13.88 0.49 2.13
C HIS A 95 12.41 0.86 2.10
N THR A 96 11.66 0.58 3.16
CA THR A 96 10.22 0.87 3.16
C THR A 96 9.72 1.11 4.57
N ILE A 97 8.75 2.01 4.69
CA ILE A 97 8.07 2.25 5.95
C ILE A 97 6.58 1.99 5.70
N PRO A 98 6.07 0.83 6.12
CA PRO A 98 4.66 0.50 5.94
C PRO A 98 3.83 0.92 7.14
N LEU A 99 2.57 1.25 6.87
CA LEU A 99 1.57 1.52 7.90
C LEU A 99 0.27 0.94 7.43
N SER A 100 -0.36 0.10 8.22
CA SER A 100 -1.65 -0.49 7.87
C SER A 100 -2.65 -0.28 9.00
N GLY A 101 -3.89 -0.09 8.63
CA GLY A 101 -4.98 0.07 9.59
C GLY A 101 -6.31 -0.30 8.97
N ASP A 102 -7.32 -0.29 9.82
CA ASP A 102 -8.68 -0.60 9.39
C ASP A 102 -9.24 0.58 8.62
N LEU A 103 -9.87 0.27 7.48
CA LEU A 103 -10.57 1.29 6.71
C LEU A 103 -11.93 1.52 7.37
N LEU A 104 -12.12 2.69 7.94
CA LEU A 104 -13.34 3.01 8.68
C LEU A 104 -14.39 3.68 7.81
N TYR A 105 -13.96 4.44 6.81
CA TYR A 105 -14.89 5.22 6.01
C TYR A 105 -14.28 5.55 4.66
N SER A 106 -15.08 5.49 3.64
CA SER A 106 -14.66 5.88 2.30
C SER A 106 -15.83 6.55 1.61
N SER A 107 -15.54 7.63 0.88
CA SER A 107 -16.57 8.36 0.16
C SER A 107 -16.07 8.59 -1.26
N VAL A 108 -16.92 8.27 -2.24
CA VAL A 108 -16.65 8.49 -3.65
C VAL A 108 -17.75 9.37 -4.20
N ARG A 109 -17.38 10.49 -4.82
CA ARG A 109 -18.34 11.46 -5.31
C ARG A 109 -18.21 11.71 -6.79
#